data_8f095c829b1eb44b564b2059fd54ae83
#
_entry.id   8f095c829b1eb44b564b2059fd54ae83
#
_cell.length_a   1.000
_cell.length_b   1.000
_cell.length_c   1.000
_cell.angle_alpha   90.00
_cell.angle_beta   90.00
_cell.angle_gamma   90.00
#
_symmetry.space_group_name_H-M   'P 1'
#
loop_
_entity.id
_entity.type
_entity.pdbx_description
1 polymer ?
#
loop_
_entity_poly.entity_id
_entity_poly.type
_entity_poly.pdbx_seq_one_letter_code
_entity_poly.pdbx_strand_id
1 'polypeptide(L)'
;FYLREVKQGGGTYWKNHFFTIGIIGMNEACLNFMGKDIGTMEGQAFALKVMDYLRDLLSKVQDETGDIFNLEATPAEGTSFRLAMLDKKRHNDIICSNEAEYRKGAAPYYTNSTQLPVNYTDDLYQTFQLQDQLQTKYTGGTVLHVFLGEQLDGIQTVKSLVRKIAASY
;
A
#
# COMPACT_ATOMS: atom_id res chain seq x y z
N PHE A 1 -6.36 -11.74 -27.87
CA PHE A 1 -6.25 -13.21 -27.88
C PHE A 1 -6.90 -13.81 -26.64
N TYR A 2 -6.45 -13.48 -25.44
CA TYR A 2 -6.94 -14.05 -24.18
C TYR A 2 -8.38 -13.67 -23.83
N LEU A 3 -8.85 -12.49 -24.26
CA LEU A 3 -10.18 -11.97 -23.93
C LEU A 3 -11.21 -12.12 -25.06
N ARG A 4 -10.96 -12.99 -26.03
CA ARG A 4 -11.87 -13.20 -27.17
C ARG A 4 -13.27 -13.62 -26.71
N GLU A 5 -13.36 -14.57 -25.77
CA GLU A 5 -14.62 -15.07 -25.25
C GLU A 5 -15.38 -14.00 -24.46
N VAL A 6 -14.65 -13.15 -23.70
CA VAL A 6 -15.24 -12.01 -23.01
C VAL A 6 -15.88 -11.04 -24.01
N LYS A 7 -15.18 -10.73 -25.11
CA LYS A 7 -15.71 -9.87 -26.17
C LYS A 7 -16.91 -10.50 -26.86
N GLN A 8 -16.87 -11.80 -27.14
CA GLN A 8 -17.99 -12.53 -27.79
C GLN A 8 -19.24 -12.57 -26.89
N GLY A 9 -19.09 -12.80 -25.59
CA GLY A 9 -20.20 -12.84 -24.65
C GLY A 9 -20.68 -11.47 -24.16
N GLY A 10 -19.79 -10.48 -24.08
CA GLY A 10 -20.06 -9.17 -23.47
C GLY A 10 -20.05 -7.95 -24.41
N GLY A 11 -19.68 -8.16 -25.68
CA GLY A 11 -19.57 -7.06 -26.68
C GLY A 11 -18.27 -6.25 -26.59
N THR A 12 -17.61 -6.20 -25.44
CA THR A 12 -16.33 -5.51 -25.21
C THR A 12 -15.31 -6.42 -24.55
N TYR A 13 -14.03 -6.05 -24.61
CA TYR A 13 -12.97 -6.83 -23.96
C TYR A 13 -12.96 -6.66 -22.44
N TRP A 14 -13.43 -5.52 -21.90
CA TRP A 14 -13.24 -5.10 -20.52
C TRP A 14 -14.51 -5.22 -19.67
N LYS A 15 -15.61 -5.67 -20.25
CA LYS A 15 -16.85 -5.86 -19.51
C LYS A 15 -16.64 -6.79 -18.32
N ASN A 16 -17.06 -6.37 -17.15
CA ASN A 16 -16.92 -7.10 -15.88
C ASN A 16 -15.45 -7.33 -15.42
N HIS A 17 -14.53 -6.54 -15.91
CA HIS A 17 -13.16 -6.50 -15.41
C HIS A 17 -12.94 -5.30 -14.52
N PHE A 18 -12.18 -5.47 -13.45
CA PHE A 18 -11.77 -4.36 -12.60
C PHE A 18 -10.61 -3.61 -13.25
N PHE A 19 -10.73 -2.29 -13.23
CA PHE A 19 -9.59 -1.39 -13.42
C PHE A 19 -8.99 -1.13 -12.05
N THR A 20 -7.89 -1.80 -11.77
CA THR A 20 -7.24 -1.75 -10.46
C THR A 20 -6.25 -0.59 -10.38
N ILE A 21 -6.43 0.26 -9.39
CA ILE A 21 -5.51 1.35 -9.06
C ILE A 21 -4.70 0.93 -7.83
N GLY A 22 -3.39 0.84 -8.00
CA GLY A 22 -2.45 0.51 -6.93
C GLY A 22 -1.75 1.75 -6.39
N ILE A 23 -1.50 1.79 -5.10
CA ILE A 23 -0.76 2.87 -4.43
C ILE A 23 0.64 2.39 -4.07
N ILE A 24 1.64 3.26 -4.23
CA ILE A 24 3.04 3.04 -3.84
C ILE A 24 3.55 4.31 -3.18
N GLY A 25 4.28 4.17 -2.08
CA GLY A 25 5.05 5.28 -1.52
C GLY A 25 4.24 6.30 -0.72
N MET A 26 3.15 5.92 -0.08
CA MET A 26 2.38 6.86 0.75
C MET A 26 3.22 7.41 1.91
N ASN A 27 4.08 6.58 2.51
CA ASN A 27 5.01 7.06 3.54
C ASN A 27 5.93 8.15 3.01
N GLU A 28 6.52 7.94 1.82
CA GLU A 28 7.42 8.91 1.20
C GLU A 28 6.67 10.16 0.71
N ALA A 29 5.41 10.02 0.32
CA ALA A 29 4.55 11.16 0.06
C ALA A 29 4.36 12.03 1.31
N CYS A 30 4.11 11.43 2.47
CA CYS A 30 4.04 12.13 3.75
C CYS A 30 5.37 12.83 4.07
N LEU A 31 6.48 12.11 3.97
CA LEU A 31 7.81 12.64 4.26
C LEU A 31 8.18 13.82 3.37
N ASN A 32 8.00 13.69 2.07
CA ASN A 32 8.39 14.73 1.11
C ASN A 32 7.46 15.94 1.13
N PHE A 33 6.17 15.76 1.43
CA PHE A 33 5.19 16.84 1.45
C PHE A 33 5.14 17.60 2.79
N MET A 34 5.29 16.88 3.91
CA MET A 34 5.08 17.46 5.25
C MET A 34 6.28 17.32 6.19
N GLY A 35 7.29 16.54 5.82
CA GLY A 35 8.41 16.21 6.71
C GLY A 35 8.02 15.28 7.88
N LYS A 36 6.89 14.56 7.76
CA LYS A 36 6.36 13.63 8.75
C LYS A 36 6.13 12.27 8.09
N ASP A 37 6.48 11.17 8.77
CA ASP A 37 6.19 9.83 8.27
C ASP A 37 4.73 9.43 8.48
N ILE A 38 4.33 8.33 7.82
CA ILE A 38 2.96 7.81 7.86
C ILE A 38 2.53 7.30 9.24
N GLY A 39 3.45 7.02 10.16
CA GLY A 39 3.13 6.56 11.52
C GLY A 39 2.81 7.70 12.49
N THR A 40 3.07 8.96 12.12
CA THR A 40 2.68 10.13 12.92
C THR A 40 1.20 10.44 12.79
N MET A 41 0.62 11.17 13.76
CA MET A 41 -0.79 11.58 13.69
C MET A 41 -1.08 12.39 12.43
N GLU A 42 -0.19 13.30 12.06
CA GLU A 42 -0.31 14.13 10.86
C GLU A 42 -0.20 13.30 9.58
N GLY A 43 0.76 12.33 9.54
CA GLY A 43 0.92 11.42 8.42
C GLY A 43 -0.29 10.50 8.24
N GLN A 44 -0.84 9.95 9.32
CA GLN A 44 -2.09 9.17 9.31
C GLN A 44 -3.26 10.00 8.77
N ALA A 45 -3.46 11.21 9.29
CA ALA A 45 -4.55 12.08 8.84
C ALA A 45 -4.43 12.44 7.35
N PHE A 46 -3.21 12.71 6.88
CA PHE A 46 -2.96 12.97 5.47
C PHE A 46 -3.22 11.75 4.61
N ALA A 47 -2.68 10.58 4.97
CA ALA A 47 -2.86 9.34 4.22
C ALA A 47 -4.35 8.96 4.14
N LEU A 48 -5.10 9.03 5.24
CA LEU A 48 -6.54 8.77 5.25
C LEU A 48 -7.29 9.73 4.33
N LYS A 49 -6.97 11.02 4.35
CA LYS A 49 -7.58 12.01 3.45
C LYS A 49 -7.31 11.70 1.97
N VAL A 50 -6.09 11.28 1.64
CA VAL A 50 -5.76 10.87 0.27
C VAL A 50 -6.53 9.62 -0.14
N MET A 51 -6.62 8.63 0.75
CA MET A 51 -7.36 7.40 0.49
C MET A 51 -8.85 7.65 0.28
N ASP A 52 -9.46 8.49 1.12
CA ASP A 52 -10.87 8.88 0.98
C ASP A 52 -11.11 9.62 -0.35
N TYR A 53 -10.25 10.57 -0.69
CA TYR A 53 -10.33 11.26 -1.97
C TYR A 53 -10.25 10.31 -3.17
N LEU A 54 -9.33 9.34 -3.13
CA LEU A 54 -9.19 8.36 -4.22
C LEU A 54 -10.44 7.47 -4.32
N ARG A 55 -11.02 7.04 -3.22
CA ARG A 55 -12.27 6.25 -3.22
C ARG A 55 -13.43 7.03 -3.82
N ASP A 56 -13.60 8.28 -3.42
CA ASP A 56 -14.65 9.16 -3.95
C ASP A 56 -14.45 9.40 -5.46
N LEU A 57 -13.20 9.63 -5.87
CA LEU A 57 -12.85 9.80 -7.28
C LEU A 57 -13.17 8.54 -8.10
N LEU A 58 -12.79 7.37 -7.62
CA LEU A 58 -13.06 6.10 -8.31
C LEU A 58 -14.56 5.81 -8.39
N SER A 59 -15.32 6.09 -7.33
CA SER A 59 -16.79 5.98 -7.35
C SER A 59 -17.40 6.88 -8.44
N LYS A 60 -16.95 8.13 -8.51
CA LYS A 60 -17.41 9.07 -9.52
C LYS A 60 -17.07 8.60 -10.94
N VAL A 61 -15.85 8.10 -11.15
CA VAL A 61 -15.44 7.57 -12.47
C VAL A 61 -16.26 6.34 -12.85
N GLN A 62 -16.60 5.48 -11.89
CA GLN A 62 -17.50 4.34 -12.12
C GLN A 62 -18.89 4.81 -12.59
N ASP A 63 -19.44 5.83 -11.94
CA ASP A 63 -20.76 6.39 -12.31
C ASP A 63 -20.72 7.02 -13.72
N GLU A 64 -19.64 7.66 -14.09
CA GLU A 64 -19.48 8.34 -15.39
C GLU A 64 -19.22 7.35 -16.54
N THR A 65 -18.49 6.27 -16.30
CA THR A 65 -18.03 5.35 -17.37
C THR A 65 -18.83 4.05 -17.44
N GLY A 66 -19.44 3.64 -16.35
CA GLY A 66 -20.06 2.31 -16.21
C GLY A 66 -19.05 1.15 -16.07
N ASP A 67 -17.77 1.47 -15.99
CA ASP A 67 -16.70 0.51 -15.74
C ASP A 67 -16.49 0.29 -14.22
N ILE A 68 -15.85 -0.81 -13.85
CA ILE A 68 -15.65 -1.18 -12.45
C ILE A 68 -14.22 -0.86 -12.03
N PHE A 69 -14.06 -0.03 -11.00
CA PHE A 69 -12.75 0.34 -10.45
C PHE A 69 -12.59 -0.17 -9.03
N ASN A 70 -11.36 -0.52 -8.66
CA ASN A 70 -10.98 -0.79 -7.29
C ASN A 70 -9.65 -0.13 -6.91
N LEU A 71 -9.47 0.08 -5.61
CA LEU A 71 -8.25 0.57 -5.01
C LEU A 71 -7.59 -0.59 -4.28
N GLU A 72 -6.33 -0.88 -4.59
CA GLU A 72 -5.62 -2.06 -4.09
C GLU A 72 -4.29 -1.71 -3.43
N ALA A 73 -3.98 -2.39 -2.35
CA ALA A 73 -2.66 -2.38 -1.76
C ALA A 73 -1.71 -3.24 -2.62
N THR A 74 -1.14 -2.62 -3.62
CA THR A 74 -0.31 -3.33 -4.59
C THR A 74 1.10 -3.59 -4.04
N PRO A 75 1.66 -4.82 -4.14
CA PRO A 75 3.03 -5.11 -3.69
C PRO A 75 4.11 -4.34 -4.45
N ALA A 76 3.86 -4.04 -5.71
CA ALA A 76 4.63 -3.15 -6.58
C ALA A 76 6.14 -3.43 -6.73
N GLU A 77 6.71 -4.35 -6.00
CA GLU A 77 8.08 -4.87 -6.05
C GLU A 77 9.07 -4.06 -6.92
N GLY A 78 9.39 -4.53 -8.13
CA GLY A 78 10.28 -3.85 -9.06
C GLY A 78 9.80 -2.45 -9.49
N THR A 79 8.49 -2.14 -9.39
CA THR A 79 7.97 -0.81 -9.71
C THR A 79 8.35 0.21 -8.65
N SER A 80 8.33 -0.14 -7.37
CA SER A 80 8.73 0.76 -6.29
C SER A 80 10.19 1.21 -6.44
N PHE A 81 11.05 0.28 -6.83
CA PHE A 81 12.44 0.52 -7.19
C PHE A 81 12.60 1.47 -8.39
N ARG A 82 11.92 1.12 -9.46
CA ARG A 82 12.00 1.88 -10.72
C ARG A 82 11.52 3.32 -10.55
N LEU A 83 10.42 3.53 -9.84
CA LEU A 83 9.89 4.86 -9.59
C LEU A 83 10.87 5.68 -8.73
N ALA A 84 11.35 5.14 -7.61
CA ALA A 84 12.31 5.83 -6.76
C ALA A 84 13.60 6.18 -7.51
N MET A 85 14.12 5.29 -8.37
CA MET A 85 15.29 5.57 -9.21
C MET A 85 15.04 6.71 -10.21
N LEU A 86 13.87 6.74 -10.83
CA LEU A 86 13.52 7.79 -11.80
C LEU A 86 13.37 9.14 -11.11
N ASP A 87 12.76 9.15 -9.94
CA ASP A 87 12.54 10.37 -9.17
C ASP A 87 13.86 10.91 -8.59
N LYS A 88 14.73 10.06 -8.06
CA LYS A 88 16.08 10.48 -7.64
C LYS A 88 16.91 11.10 -8.77
N LYS A 89 16.71 10.69 -10.01
CA LYS A 89 17.39 11.30 -11.17
C LYS A 89 16.85 12.68 -11.52
N ARG A 90 15.57 12.92 -11.27
CA ARG A 90 14.88 14.19 -11.58
C ARG A 90 14.91 15.17 -10.43
N HIS A 91 14.83 14.64 -9.22
CA HIS A 91 14.68 15.34 -7.96
C HIS A 91 15.63 14.71 -6.96
N ASN A 92 16.87 15.18 -6.92
CA ASN A 92 17.94 14.60 -6.08
C ASN A 92 17.69 14.72 -4.58
N ASP A 93 16.82 15.62 -4.18
CA ASP A 93 16.41 15.93 -2.80
C ASP A 93 15.20 15.09 -2.33
N ILE A 94 14.53 14.37 -3.23
CA ILE A 94 13.39 13.52 -2.83
C ILE A 94 13.82 12.41 -1.87
N ILE A 95 13.05 12.19 -0.83
CA ILE A 95 13.31 11.17 0.20
C ILE A 95 12.72 9.84 -0.28
N CYS A 96 13.50 8.77 -0.24
CA CYS A 96 13.06 7.40 -0.47
C CYS A 96 13.04 6.60 0.85
N SER A 97 12.45 5.41 0.85
CA SER A 97 12.29 4.60 2.06
C SER A 97 13.62 4.27 2.75
N ASN A 98 14.62 3.92 1.95
CA ASN A 98 15.94 3.54 2.42
C ASN A 98 16.99 4.63 2.21
N GLU A 99 16.65 5.87 2.52
CA GLU A 99 17.52 7.04 2.26
C GLU A 99 18.93 6.90 2.83
N ALA A 100 19.08 6.33 4.02
CA ALA A 100 20.37 6.13 4.65
C ALA A 100 21.27 5.14 3.89
N GLU A 101 20.69 4.06 3.39
CA GLU A 101 21.37 3.03 2.60
C GLU A 101 21.62 3.52 1.18
N TYR A 102 20.69 4.27 0.61
CA TYR A 102 20.88 4.92 -0.69
C TYR A 102 22.10 5.83 -0.71
N ARG A 103 22.30 6.62 0.34
CA ARG A 103 23.52 7.48 0.49
C ARG A 103 24.81 6.68 0.60
N LYS A 104 24.73 5.39 0.95
CA LYS A 104 25.86 4.45 0.97
C LYS A 104 26.01 3.66 -0.34
N GLY A 105 25.18 3.94 -1.35
CA GLY A 105 25.26 3.31 -2.67
C GLY A 105 24.24 2.19 -2.92
N ALA A 106 23.31 1.94 -2.00
CA ALA A 106 22.19 1.02 -2.24
C ALA A 106 21.20 1.61 -3.25
N ALA A 107 20.47 0.77 -3.96
CA ALA A 107 19.42 1.24 -4.85
C ALA A 107 18.22 1.76 -4.04
N PRO A 108 17.58 2.88 -4.46
CA PRO A 108 16.45 3.47 -3.74
C PRO A 108 15.16 2.70 -3.99
N TYR A 109 14.23 2.71 -3.04
CA TYR A 109 12.88 2.20 -3.23
C TYR A 109 11.86 2.99 -2.41
N TYR A 110 10.61 2.93 -2.80
CA TYR A 110 9.47 3.45 -2.05
C TYR A 110 8.80 2.35 -1.22
N THR A 111 8.26 2.74 -0.07
CA THR A 111 7.48 1.84 0.78
C THR A 111 6.25 1.33 0.02
N ASN A 112 5.91 0.08 0.23
CA ASN A 112 4.75 -0.54 -0.40
C ASN A 112 3.45 0.11 0.09
N SER A 113 2.58 0.46 -0.85
CA SER A 113 1.22 0.96 -0.60
C SER A 113 1.16 2.05 0.48
N THR A 114 0.35 1.86 1.51
CA THR A 114 0.23 2.70 2.71
C THR A 114 0.89 2.09 3.93
N GLN A 115 1.82 1.14 3.74
CA GLN A 115 2.45 0.45 4.84
C GLN A 115 3.44 1.33 5.60
N LEU A 116 3.73 0.93 6.84
CA LEU A 116 4.84 1.49 7.60
C LEU A 116 6.17 1.08 6.94
N PRO A 117 7.21 1.91 7.04
CA PRO A 117 8.56 1.50 6.68
C PRO A 117 8.99 0.22 7.41
N VAL A 118 9.83 -0.60 6.76
CA VAL A 118 10.43 -1.77 7.39
C VAL A 118 11.19 -1.32 8.66
N ASN A 119 11.02 -2.05 9.74
CA ASN A 119 11.61 -1.74 11.06
C ASN A 119 11.11 -0.44 11.71
N TYR A 120 9.91 0.03 11.34
CA TYR A 120 9.29 1.18 12.02
C TYR A 120 9.03 0.89 13.51
N THR A 121 8.57 -0.29 13.81
CA THR A 121 8.31 -0.80 15.16
C THR A 121 8.39 -2.31 15.21
N ASP A 122 8.85 -2.84 16.33
CA ASP A 122 8.82 -4.29 16.64
C ASP A 122 7.54 -4.69 17.38
N ASP A 123 6.68 -3.73 17.72
CA ASP A 123 5.41 -3.98 18.38
C ASP A 123 4.30 -4.26 17.35
N LEU A 124 3.90 -5.52 17.29
CA LEU A 124 2.83 -6.00 16.43
C LEU A 124 1.49 -5.26 16.66
N TYR A 125 1.16 -4.99 17.92
CA TYR A 125 -0.08 -4.29 18.27
C TYR A 125 -0.06 -2.84 17.77
N GLN A 126 1.06 -2.14 17.96
CA GLN A 126 1.25 -0.80 17.40
C GLN A 126 1.14 -0.79 15.87
N THR A 127 1.72 -1.81 15.20
CA THR A 127 1.59 -1.96 13.75
C THR A 127 0.12 -2.05 13.32
N PHE A 128 -0.66 -2.89 13.98
CA PHE A 128 -2.10 -3.00 13.68
C PHE A 128 -2.85 -1.69 13.94
N GLN A 129 -2.62 -1.03 15.07
CA GLN A 129 -3.26 0.25 15.38
C GLN A 129 -3.00 1.33 14.31
N LEU A 130 -1.76 1.41 13.81
CA LEU A 130 -1.38 2.38 12.80
C LEU A 130 -1.86 2.01 11.39
N GLN A 131 -2.14 0.73 11.12
CA GLN A 131 -2.51 0.28 9.78
C GLN A 131 -4.01 0.02 9.61
N ASP A 132 -4.75 -0.27 10.66
CA ASP A 132 -6.16 -0.69 10.59
C ASP A 132 -7.02 0.24 9.74
N GLN A 133 -7.04 1.54 10.05
CA GLN A 133 -7.84 2.50 9.32
C GLN A 133 -7.43 2.65 7.85
N LEU A 134 -6.14 2.51 7.54
CA LEU A 134 -5.63 2.60 6.17
C LEU A 134 -5.98 1.35 5.37
N GLN A 135 -5.84 0.17 5.97
CA GLN A 135 -6.15 -1.11 5.32
C GLN A 135 -7.63 -1.22 4.96
N THR A 136 -8.53 -0.71 5.79
CA THR A 136 -9.99 -0.70 5.53
C THR A 136 -10.42 0.25 4.41
N LYS A 137 -9.53 1.14 3.94
CA LYS A 137 -9.82 2.04 2.81
C LYS A 137 -9.68 1.38 1.44
N TYR A 138 -8.97 0.28 1.33
CA TYR A 138 -8.87 -0.45 0.07
C TYR A 138 -10.20 -1.13 -0.27
N THR A 139 -10.59 -1.05 -1.54
CA THR A 139 -11.81 -1.68 -2.08
C THR A 139 -11.51 -2.93 -2.89
N GLY A 140 -10.25 -3.14 -3.23
CA GLY A 140 -9.70 -4.38 -3.79
C GLY A 140 -8.99 -5.20 -2.72
N GLY A 141 -7.90 -5.87 -3.09
CA GLY A 141 -7.08 -6.64 -2.16
C GLY A 141 -6.22 -5.75 -1.26
N THR A 142 -6.00 -6.22 -0.03
CA THR A 142 -5.01 -5.63 0.86
C THR A 142 -4.20 -6.70 1.58
N VAL A 143 -2.95 -6.40 1.86
CA VAL A 143 -2.03 -7.25 2.62
C VAL A 143 -1.27 -6.38 3.61
N LEU A 144 -1.23 -6.80 4.86
CA LEU A 144 -0.35 -6.23 5.86
C LEU A 144 0.82 -7.18 6.12
N HIS A 145 2.02 -6.75 5.78
CA HIS A 145 3.25 -7.47 6.10
C HIS A 145 3.72 -7.08 7.49
N VAL A 146 3.90 -8.09 8.34
CA VAL A 146 4.39 -7.91 9.70
C VAL A 146 5.63 -8.78 9.90
N PHE A 147 6.67 -8.18 10.43
CA PHE A 147 7.89 -8.88 10.79
C PHE A 147 7.87 -9.15 12.30
N LEU A 148 8.00 -10.43 12.67
CA LEU A 148 8.16 -10.81 14.06
C LEU A 148 9.63 -10.71 14.43
N GLY A 149 9.96 -9.99 15.49
CA GLY A 149 11.34 -9.81 15.97
C GLY A 149 11.96 -11.07 16.56
N GLU A 150 11.14 -12.11 16.78
CA GLU A 150 11.56 -13.40 17.38
C GLU A 150 10.90 -14.58 16.69
N GLN A 151 11.52 -15.75 16.82
CA GLN A 151 10.94 -16.99 16.36
C GLN A 151 9.82 -17.42 17.33
N LEU A 152 8.66 -17.76 16.79
CA LEU A 152 7.55 -18.28 17.60
C LEU A 152 7.78 -19.75 17.96
N ASP A 153 7.84 -20.04 19.25
CA ASP A 153 8.02 -21.39 19.75
C ASP A 153 6.73 -22.20 19.72
N GLY A 154 6.71 -23.19 18.82
CA GLY A 154 5.68 -24.21 18.75
C GLY A 154 4.32 -23.77 18.18
N ILE A 155 3.56 -24.77 17.79
CA ILE A 155 2.27 -24.62 17.10
C ILE A 155 1.23 -23.88 17.96
N GLN A 156 1.26 -24.06 19.28
CA GLN A 156 0.26 -23.45 20.17
C GLN A 156 0.43 -21.93 20.26
N THR A 157 1.68 -21.45 20.25
CA THR A 157 2.00 -20.03 20.25
C THR A 157 1.47 -19.37 18.96
N VAL A 158 1.73 -19.99 17.81
CA VAL A 158 1.21 -19.52 16.52
C VAL A 158 -0.32 -19.49 16.51
N LYS A 159 -0.98 -20.57 16.95
CA LYS A 159 -2.46 -20.62 17.05
C LYS A 159 -3.01 -19.52 17.96
N SER A 160 -2.36 -19.28 19.10
CA SER A 160 -2.77 -18.23 20.05
C SER A 160 -2.65 -16.84 19.42
N LEU A 161 -1.54 -16.57 18.72
CA LEU A 161 -1.31 -15.31 18.03
C LEU A 161 -2.40 -15.07 16.96
N VAL A 162 -2.63 -16.06 16.08
CA VAL A 162 -3.67 -15.95 15.03
C VAL A 162 -5.06 -15.71 15.61
N ARG A 163 -5.42 -16.41 16.71
CA ARG A 163 -6.71 -16.21 17.38
C ARG A 163 -6.83 -14.81 17.99
N LYS A 164 -5.77 -14.28 18.59
CA LYS A 164 -5.76 -12.92 19.14
C LYS A 164 -5.94 -11.90 18.04
N ILE A 165 -5.22 -12.03 16.94
CA ILE A 165 -5.36 -11.14 15.77
C ILE A 165 -6.80 -11.17 15.27
N ALA A 166 -7.35 -12.36 15.00
CA ALA A 166 -8.72 -12.52 14.49
C ALA A 166 -9.82 -12.06 15.45
N ALA A 167 -9.54 -11.93 16.74
CA ALA A 167 -10.47 -11.42 17.74
C ALA A 167 -10.41 -9.89 17.91
N SER A 168 -9.33 -9.25 17.43
CA SER A 168 -9.07 -7.83 17.60
C SER A 168 -9.38 -7.02 16.32
N TYR A 169 -9.38 -7.68 15.20
CA TYR A 169 -9.55 -7.16 13.85
C TYR A 169 -10.43 -8.11 13.01
#